data_d492f6bf824ebcac64a1832e48a2d871
#
_entry.id   d492f6bf824ebcac64a1832e48a2d871
#
_cell.length_a   1.000
_cell.length_b   1.000
_cell.length_c   1.000
_cell.angle_alpha   90.00
_cell.angle_beta   90.00
_cell.angle_gamma   90.00
#
_symmetry.space_group_name_H-M   'P 1'
#
loop_
_entity.id
_entity.type
_entity.pdbx_description
1 polymer ?
#
loop_
_entity_poly.entity_id
_entity_poly.type
_entity_poly.pdbx_seq_one_letter_code
_entity_poly.pdbx_strand_id
1 'polypeptide(L)'
;TAKDLGTNKKQSITITSNTTLSDEEVAEMMKEAEANKEKDKKRKEEAEAKNEAEQLVFQTEKSLKDLGDKVEEKEKKDIEKLIEKIKKELAKDEIDMDDLKEAKDKLQEKAMELATKVYQQAQQQAETEEKDSKDNKKDNADDTEEADYEEK
;
A
#
# COMPACT_ATOMS: atom_id res chain seq x y z
N THR A 1 56.42 -13.59 -22.11
CA THR A 1 57.78 -13.81 -22.59
C THR A 1 57.83 -13.61 -24.08
N ALA A 2 58.61 -12.65 -24.56
CA ALA A 2 58.87 -12.42 -26.00
C ALA A 2 60.27 -12.95 -26.35
N LYS A 3 60.38 -13.69 -27.47
CA LYS A 3 61.63 -14.19 -27.98
C LYS A 3 61.85 -13.60 -29.37
N ASP A 4 62.96 -12.87 -29.51
CA ASP A 4 63.40 -12.41 -30.80
C ASP A 4 64.08 -13.54 -31.56
N LEU A 5 63.53 -13.93 -32.71
CA LEU A 5 64.02 -15.05 -33.52
C LEU A 5 65.31 -14.72 -34.27
N GLY A 6 65.64 -13.44 -34.49
CA GLY A 6 66.84 -13.03 -35.18
C GLY A 6 68.06 -12.98 -34.29
N THR A 7 67.91 -12.57 -33.04
CA THR A 7 69.00 -12.43 -32.06
C THR A 7 69.01 -13.48 -30.94
N ASN A 8 68.01 -14.33 -30.94
CA ASN A 8 67.80 -15.39 -29.94
C ASN A 8 67.70 -14.89 -28.49
N LYS A 9 67.50 -13.59 -28.27
CA LYS A 9 67.30 -12.96 -26.97
C LYS A 9 65.91 -13.17 -26.48
N LYS A 10 65.75 -13.56 -25.23
CA LYS A 10 64.47 -13.70 -24.53
C LYS A 10 64.32 -12.56 -23.54
N GLN A 11 63.18 -11.91 -23.57
CA GLN A 11 62.79 -10.93 -22.57
C GLN A 11 61.46 -11.36 -21.96
N SER A 12 61.44 -11.51 -20.63
CA SER A 12 60.23 -11.85 -19.89
C SER A 12 59.88 -10.67 -18.97
N ILE A 13 58.67 -10.19 -19.11
CA ILE A 13 58.06 -9.25 -18.16
C ILE A 13 57.11 -10.05 -17.33
N THR A 14 57.32 -10.14 -16.03
CA THR A 14 56.37 -10.68 -15.06
C THR A 14 55.54 -9.46 -14.60
N ILE A 15 54.31 -9.38 -15.03
CA ILE A 15 53.35 -8.41 -14.48
C ILE A 15 52.83 -9.01 -13.19
N THR A 16 53.39 -8.63 -12.06
CA THR A 16 52.77 -8.84 -10.76
C THR A 16 51.77 -7.73 -10.59
N SER A 17 50.47 -8.06 -10.84
CA SER A 17 49.38 -7.18 -10.47
C SER A 17 49.35 -7.10 -8.96
N ASN A 18 49.83 -6.01 -8.39
CA ASN A 18 49.78 -5.71 -6.96
C ASN A 18 48.34 -5.29 -6.54
N THR A 19 47.37 -5.97 -7.08
CA THR A 19 45.94 -5.78 -6.73
C THR A 19 45.42 -6.91 -5.85
N THR A 20 46.30 -7.60 -5.12
CA THR A 20 45.82 -8.44 -4.03
C THR A 20 45.67 -7.54 -2.81
N LEU A 21 44.40 -7.19 -2.51
CA LEU A 21 44.05 -6.60 -1.23
C LEU A 21 44.62 -7.45 -0.11
N SER A 22 45.19 -6.81 0.89
CA SER A 22 45.64 -7.51 2.09
C SER A 22 44.45 -8.13 2.82
N ASP A 23 44.66 -9.20 3.57
CA ASP A 23 43.61 -9.83 4.38
C ASP A 23 42.95 -8.83 5.35
N GLU A 24 43.67 -7.80 5.79
CA GLU A 24 43.19 -6.71 6.63
C GLU A 24 42.24 -5.76 5.84
N GLU A 25 42.58 -5.40 4.62
CA GLU A 25 41.73 -4.57 3.75
C GLU A 25 40.46 -5.32 3.35
N VAL A 26 40.54 -6.62 3.11
CA VAL A 26 39.37 -7.46 2.84
C VAL A 26 38.47 -7.52 4.07
N ALA A 27 39.00 -7.68 5.26
CA ALA A 27 38.23 -7.70 6.49
C ALA A 27 37.56 -6.36 6.81
N GLU A 28 38.24 -5.26 6.50
CA GLU A 28 37.70 -3.92 6.67
C GLU A 28 36.56 -3.63 5.66
N MET A 29 36.74 -4.00 4.40
CA MET A 29 35.71 -3.92 3.37
C MET A 29 34.49 -4.80 3.69
N MET A 30 34.68 -5.98 4.26
CA MET A 30 33.57 -6.84 4.69
C MET A 30 32.78 -6.21 5.83
N LYS A 31 33.43 -5.61 6.83
CA LYS A 31 32.75 -4.91 7.92
C LYS A 31 31.97 -3.69 7.40
N GLU A 32 32.55 -2.95 6.46
CA GLU A 32 31.90 -1.80 5.83
C GLU A 32 30.69 -2.24 5.00
N ALA A 33 30.82 -3.33 4.26
CA ALA A 33 29.73 -3.91 3.49
C ALA A 33 28.58 -4.40 4.39
N GLU A 34 28.87 -5.05 5.52
CA GLU A 34 27.87 -5.47 6.50
C GLU A 34 27.17 -4.26 7.14
N ALA A 35 27.92 -3.24 7.56
CA ALA A 35 27.36 -2.02 8.12
C ALA A 35 26.48 -1.26 7.12
N ASN A 36 26.88 -1.21 5.86
CA ASN A 36 26.08 -0.60 4.79
C ASN A 36 24.82 -1.44 4.49
N LYS A 37 24.90 -2.75 4.49
CA LYS A 37 23.75 -3.65 4.31
C LYS A 37 22.69 -3.44 5.39
N GLU A 38 23.08 -3.25 6.65
CA GLU A 38 22.13 -2.96 7.72
C GLU A 38 21.48 -1.57 7.55
N LYS A 39 22.27 -0.57 7.17
CA LYS A 39 21.76 0.77 6.90
C LYS A 39 20.78 0.78 5.70
N ASP A 40 21.13 0.08 4.64
CA ASP A 40 20.29 -0.03 3.46
C ASP A 40 19.01 -0.80 3.75
N LYS A 41 19.08 -1.85 4.58
CA LYS A 41 17.89 -2.57 5.03
C LYS A 41 16.95 -1.66 5.83
N LYS A 42 17.46 -0.89 6.79
CA LYS A 42 16.67 0.08 7.55
C LYS A 42 16.03 1.13 6.64
N ARG A 43 16.80 1.73 5.73
CA ARG A 43 16.27 2.71 4.76
C ARG A 43 15.19 2.14 3.86
N LYS A 44 15.35 0.88 3.46
CA LYS A 44 14.33 0.18 2.67
C LYS A 44 13.05 -0.04 3.48
N GLU A 45 13.16 -0.53 4.71
CA GLU A 45 12.03 -0.72 5.62
C GLU A 45 11.32 0.61 5.92
N GLU A 46 12.07 1.69 6.14
CA GLU A 46 11.52 3.04 6.30
C GLU A 46 10.77 3.51 5.05
N ALA A 47 11.35 3.33 3.87
CA ALA A 47 10.73 3.73 2.60
C ALA A 47 9.45 2.93 2.31
N GLU A 48 9.47 1.61 2.58
CA GLU A 48 8.30 0.75 2.44
C GLU A 48 7.19 1.17 3.40
N ALA A 49 7.53 1.41 4.67
CA ALA A 49 6.56 1.84 5.68
C ALA A 49 5.95 3.23 5.36
N LYS A 50 6.76 4.16 4.83
CA LYS A 50 6.28 5.46 4.33
C LYS A 50 5.25 5.28 3.21
N ASN A 51 5.61 4.53 2.18
CA ASN A 51 4.75 4.29 1.03
C ASN A 51 3.42 3.62 1.45
N GLU A 52 3.48 2.63 2.34
CA GLU A 52 2.28 1.96 2.87
C GLU A 52 1.39 2.94 3.65
N ALA A 53 1.99 3.79 4.50
CA ALA A 53 1.27 4.78 5.27
C ALA A 53 0.61 5.84 4.39
N GLU A 54 1.32 6.36 3.37
CA GLU A 54 0.78 7.30 2.40
C GLU A 54 -0.37 6.69 1.60
N GLN A 55 -0.22 5.45 1.16
CA GLN A 55 -1.26 4.73 0.43
C GLN A 55 -2.50 4.52 1.28
N LEU A 56 -2.33 4.11 2.55
CA LEU A 56 -3.44 3.93 3.49
C LEU A 56 -4.17 5.24 3.75
N VAL A 57 -3.43 6.34 3.97
CA VAL A 57 -4.00 7.68 4.14
C VAL A 57 -4.82 8.07 2.92
N PHE A 58 -4.25 7.94 1.73
CA PHE A 58 -4.93 8.28 0.48
C PHE A 58 -6.23 7.47 0.26
N GLN A 59 -6.16 6.15 0.49
CA GLN A 59 -7.33 5.28 0.38
C GLN A 59 -8.41 5.65 1.38
N THR A 60 -8.02 5.92 2.63
CA THR A 60 -8.97 6.28 3.70
C THR A 60 -9.60 7.64 3.44
N GLU A 61 -8.84 8.65 3.00
CA GLU A 61 -9.38 9.96 2.60
C GLU A 61 -10.36 9.86 1.44
N LYS A 62 -10.04 9.03 0.45
CA LYS A 62 -10.94 8.77 -0.68
C LYS A 62 -12.22 8.10 -0.19
N SER A 63 -12.12 7.06 0.63
CA SER A 63 -13.28 6.38 1.19
C SER A 63 -14.16 7.32 2.01
N LEU A 64 -13.58 8.19 2.84
CA LEU A 64 -14.34 9.20 3.59
C LEU A 64 -15.11 10.18 2.68
N LYS A 65 -14.52 10.56 1.54
CA LYS A 65 -15.17 11.43 0.56
C LYS A 65 -16.31 10.71 -0.16
N ASP A 66 -16.07 9.46 -0.56
CA ASP A 66 -17.05 8.66 -1.30
C ASP A 66 -18.26 8.31 -0.41
N LEU A 67 -18.03 8.16 0.89
CA LEU A 67 -19.07 7.86 1.87
C LEU A 67 -19.86 9.08 2.34
N GLY A 68 -19.26 10.27 2.30
CA GLY A 68 -19.88 11.54 2.62
C GLY A 68 -20.64 11.52 3.96
N ASP A 69 -21.97 11.69 3.89
CA ASP A 69 -22.87 11.77 5.05
C ASP A 69 -23.25 10.40 5.65
N LYS A 70 -22.79 9.30 5.04
CA LYS A 70 -23.05 7.93 5.56
C LYS A 70 -22.17 7.57 6.75
N VAL A 71 -21.18 8.39 7.06
CA VAL A 71 -20.25 8.20 8.19
C VAL A 71 -20.65 9.14 9.32
N GLU A 72 -20.70 8.63 10.54
CA GLU A 72 -20.95 9.47 11.70
C GLU A 72 -19.85 10.53 11.86
N GLU A 73 -20.24 11.79 12.12
CA GLU A 73 -19.30 12.90 12.27
C GLU A 73 -18.19 12.63 13.31
N LYS A 74 -18.49 11.87 14.35
CA LYS A 74 -17.52 11.51 15.39
C LYS A 74 -16.45 10.58 14.81
N GLU A 75 -16.85 9.55 14.08
CA GLU A 75 -15.93 8.59 13.45
C GLU A 75 -15.07 9.29 12.38
N LYS A 76 -15.68 10.16 11.58
CA LYS A 76 -14.98 10.97 10.60
C LYS A 76 -13.86 11.80 11.24
N LYS A 77 -14.17 12.51 12.33
CA LYS A 77 -13.18 13.31 13.08
C LYS A 77 -12.07 12.47 13.69
N ASP A 78 -12.37 11.28 14.17
CA ASP A 78 -11.36 10.39 14.76
C ASP A 78 -10.42 9.83 13.68
N ILE A 79 -10.94 9.47 12.51
CA ILE A 79 -10.14 9.05 11.35
C ILE A 79 -9.29 10.22 10.81
N GLU A 80 -9.86 11.42 10.68
CA GLU A 80 -9.13 12.62 10.25
C GLU A 80 -7.95 12.94 11.18
N LYS A 81 -8.11 12.80 12.51
CA LYS A 81 -7.01 12.98 13.47
C LYS A 81 -5.88 11.96 13.28
N LEU A 82 -6.23 10.69 13.01
CA LEU A 82 -5.23 9.65 12.74
C LEU A 82 -4.49 9.93 11.43
N ILE A 83 -5.19 10.36 10.39
CA ILE A 83 -4.61 10.80 9.12
C ILE A 83 -3.64 11.97 9.34
N GLU A 84 -4.06 12.99 10.12
CA GLU A 84 -3.17 14.11 10.44
C GLU A 84 -1.95 13.69 11.25
N LYS A 85 -2.11 12.75 12.20
CA LYS A 85 -0.98 12.21 12.97
C LYS A 85 0.02 11.54 12.03
N ILE A 86 -0.44 10.67 11.12
CA ILE A 86 0.43 10.00 10.13
C ILE A 86 1.11 11.02 9.23
N LYS A 87 0.38 11.99 8.68
CA LYS A 87 0.95 13.05 7.82
C LYS A 87 2.01 13.87 8.54
N LYS A 88 1.81 14.18 9.81
CA LYS A 88 2.81 14.89 10.63
C LYS A 88 4.05 14.04 10.87
N GLU A 89 3.89 12.75 11.08
CA GLU A 89 5.01 11.82 11.26
C GLU A 89 5.82 11.68 9.97
N LEU A 90 5.14 11.56 8.83
CA LEU A 90 5.77 11.48 7.50
C LEU A 90 6.51 12.75 7.09
N ALA A 91 6.14 13.91 7.65
CA ALA A 91 6.77 15.21 7.38
C ALA A 91 8.03 15.47 8.20
N LYS A 92 8.37 14.60 9.16
CA LYS A 92 9.59 14.72 9.95
C LYS A 92 10.80 14.24 9.15
N ASP A 93 11.96 14.85 9.39
CA ASP A 93 13.24 14.41 8.80
C ASP A 93 13.65 13.03 9.31
N GLU A 94 13.44 12.78 10.61
CA GLU A 94 13.60 11.46 11.23
C GLU A 94 12.22 10.95 11.65
N ILE A 95 11.79 9.86 11.01
CA ILE A 95 10.50 9.22 11.30
C ILE A 95 10.66 8.27 12.48
N ASP A 96 9.78 8.42 13.46
CA ASP A 96 9.60 7.40 14.48
C ASP A 96 8.78 6.24 13.90
N MET A 97 9.46 5.12 13.62
CA MET A 97 8.85 3.94 13.00
C MET A 97 7.80 3.28 13.88
N ASP A 98 7.97 3.35 15.20
CA ASP A 98 7.03 2.76 16.14
C ASP A 98 5.75 3.60 16.22
N ASP A 99 5.88 4.93 16.29
CA ASP A 99 4.76 5.87 16.26
C ASP A 99 3.99 5.81 14.93
N LEU A 100 4.72 5.71 13.80
CA LEU A 100 4.11 5.57 12.47
C LEU A 100 3.33 4.26 12.35
N LYS A 101 3.91 3.16 12.82
CA LYS A 101 3.26 1.84 12.79
C LYS A 101 2.01 1.82 13.66
N GLU A 102 2.09 2.33 14.89
CA GLU A 102 0.92 2.40 15.78
C GLU A 102 -0.22 3.24 15.17
N ALA A 103 0.11 4.38 14.59
CA ALA A 103 -0.89 5.24 13.95
C ALA A 103 -1.49 4.57 12.69
N LYS A 104 -0.67 3.88 11.89
CA LYS A 104 -1.10 3.10 10.73
C LYS A 104 -2.06 1.98 11.12
N ASP A 105 -1.70 1.19 12.13
CA ASP A 105 -2.52 0.06 12.60
C ASP A 105 -3.88 0.55 13.10
N LYS A 106 -3.92 1.63 13.87
CA LYS A 106 -5.18 2.26 14.33
C LYS A 106 -6.02 2.79 13.17
N LEU A 107 -5.39 3.41 12.17
CA LEU A 107 -6.09 3.90 10.99
C LEU A 107 -6.66 2.75 10.17
N GLN A 108 -5.92 1.66 10.03
CA GLN A 108 -6.36 0.47 9.31
C GLN A 108 -7.56 -0.19 10.00
N GLU A 109 -7.53 -0.31 11.33
CA GLU A 109 -8.65 -0.82 12.13
C GLU A 109 -9.92 0.02 11.91
N LYS A 110 -9.79 1.36 12.00
CA LYS A 110 -10.90 2.27 11.77
C LYS A 110 -11.42 2.25 10.34
N ALA A 111 -10.54 2.13 9.36
CA ALA A 111 -10.93 1.99 7.96
C ALA A 111 -11.70 0.68 7.70
N MET A 112 -11.31 -0.43 8.34
CA MET A 112 -12.03 -1.70 8.26
C MET A 112 -13.41 -1.63 8.94
N GLU A 113 -13.51 -1.01 10.12
CA GLU A 113 -14.80 -0.78 10.80
C GLU A 113 -15.75 0.02 9.90
N LEU A 114 -15.22 1.09 9.28
CA LEU A 114 -15.95 1.94 8.36
C LEU A 114 -16.45 1.14 7.14
N ALA A 115 -15.58 0.38 6.49
CA ALA A 115 -15.94 -0.44 5.34
C ALA A 115 -17.04 -1.47 5.69
N THR A 116 -16.97 -2.09 6.86
CA THR A 116 -17.97 -3.06 7.34
C THR A 116 -19.32 -2.38 7.55
N LYS A 117 -19.35 -1.22 8.18
CA LYS A 117 -20.60 -0.46 8.40
C LYS A 117 -21.27 -0.05 7.08
N VAL A 118 -20.47 0.41 6.13
CA VAL A 118 -20.97 0.81 4.81
C VAL A 118 -21.54 -0.37 4.06
N TYR A 119 -20.87 -1.51 4.10
CA TYR A 119 -21.37 -2.75 3.48
C TYR A 119 -22.71 -3.18 4.10
N GLN A 120 -22.85 -3.12 5.43
CA GLN A 120 -24.09 -3.41 6.12
C GLN A 120 -25.22 -2.44 5.76
N GLN A 121 -24.91 -1.13 5.68
CA GLN A 121 -25.91 -0.14 5.27
C GLN A 121 -26.35 -0.31 3.81
N ALA A 122 -25.42 -0.64 2.91
CA ALA A 122 -25.74 -0.92 1.52
C ALA A 122 -26.63 -2.18 1.37
N GLN A 123 -26.38 -3.23 2.14
CA GLN A 123 -27.25 -4.39 2.17
C GLN A 123 -28.66 -4.07 2.69
N GLN A 124 -28.78 -3.31 3.78
CA GLN A 124 -30.09 -2.91 4.32
C GLN A 124 -30.86 -2.04 3.34
N GLN A 125 -30.21 -1.15 2.60
CA GLN A 125 -30.84 -0.34 1.56
C GLN A 125 -31.33 -1.20 0.38
N ALA A 126 -30.53 -2.17 -0.05
CA ALA A 126 -30.91 -3.10 -1.12
C ALA A 126 -32.12 -3.98 -0.72
N GLU A 127 -32.17 -4.43 0.53
CA GLU A 127 -33.30 -5.21 1.05
C GLU A 127 -34.58 -4.38 1.18
N THR A 128 -34.47 -3.10 1.50
CA THR A 128 -35.64 -2.19 1.55
C THR A 128 -36.17 -1.85 0.16
N GLU A 129 -35.28 -1.62 -0.80
CA GLU A 129 -35.67 -1.37 -2.20
C GLU A 129 -36.31 -2.60 -2.86
N GLU A 130 -35.86 -3.82 -2.52
CA GLU A 130 -36.52 -5.05 -2.99
C GLU A 130 -37.91 -5.26 -2.37
N LYS A 131 -38.14 -4.84 -1.13
CA LYS A 131 -39.45 -4.91 -0.48
C LYS A 131 -40.41 -3.89 -1.06
N ASP A 132 -39.99 -2.64 -1.24
CA ASP A 132 -40.82 -1.61 -1.87
C ASP A 132 -41.16 -1.94 -3.33
N SER A 133 -40.25 -2.57 -4.07
CA SER A 133 -40.52 -3.02 -5.44
C SER A 133 -41.48 -4.21 -5.51
N LYS A 134 -41.59 -5.03 -4.45
CA LYS A 134 -42.56 -6.13 -4.39
C LYS A 134 -43.95 -5.69 -3.94
N ASP A 135 -44.03 -4.67 -3.08
CA ASP A 135 -45.32 -4.13 -2.65
C ASP A 135 -45.98 -3.31 -3.78
N ASN A 136 -45.20 -2.56 -4.57
CA ASN A 136 -45.70 -1.77 -5.70
C ASN A 136 -46.13 -2.64 -6.91
N LYS A 137 -45.78 -3.94 -6.93
CA LYS A 137 -46.29 -4.91 -7.94
C LYS A 137 -47.58 -5.59 -7.56
N LYS A 138 -48.01 -5.50 -6.29
CA LYS A 138 -49.26 -6.11 -5.85
C LYS A 138 -50.51 -5.22 -6.09
N ASP A 139 -50.33 -3.91 -6.15
CA ASP A 139 -51.46 -2.99 -6.38
C ASP A 139 -51.80 -2.77 -7.86
N ASN A 140 -51.04 -3.34 -8.82
CA ASN A 140 -51.34 -3.20 -10.25
C ASN A 140 -51.79 -4.48 -10.95
N ALA A 141 -52.27 -5.47 -10.21
CA ALA A 141 -52.68 -6.77 -10.76
C ALA A 141 -54.23 -6.99 -10.80
N ASP A 142 -55.03 -5.91 -10.65
CA ASP A 142 -56.48 -6.01 -10.67
C ASP A 142 -57.15 -5.02 -11.63
N ASP A 143 -56.65 -4.99 -12.88
CA ASP A 143 -57.39 -4.38 -14.02
C ASP A 143 -56.93 -5.02 -15.36
N THR A 144 -57.31 -6.29 -15.57
CA THR A 144 -57.29 -6.89 -16.90
C THR A 144 -58.75 -7.16 -17.29
N GLU A 145 -59.33 -6.21 -18.04
CA GLU A 145 -60.56 -6.43 -18.83
C GLU A 145 -60.34 -7.59 -19.80
N GLU A 146 -61.25 -8.60 -19.69
CA GLU A 146 -61.39 -9.68 -20.67
C GLU A 146 -61.84 -9.08 -22.00
N ALA A 147 -60.97 -9.12 -23.01
CA ALA A 147 -61.34 -8.87 -24.38
C ALA A 147 -61.83 -10.17 -25.01
N ASP A 148 -63.14 -10.24 -25.22
CA ASP A 148 -63.87 -11.28 -25.93
C ASP A 148 -63.51 -11.22 -27.43
N TYR A 149 -62.91 -12.25 -27.99
CA TYR A 149 -62.66 -12.43 -29.43
C TYR A 149 -63.70 -13.39 -30.01
N GLU A 150 -64.68 -12.88 -30.70
CA GLU A 150 -65.54 -13.66 -31.63
C GLU A 150 -64.79 -13.92 -32.93
N GLU A 151 -64.56 -15.18 -33.30
CA GLU A 151 -64.19 -15.67 -34.62
C GLU A 151 -65.36 -15.66 -35.57
N LYS A 152 -65.12 -15.08 -36.72
CA LYS A 152 -65.88 -15.31 -37.98
C LYS A 152 -64.96 -15.57 -39.12
#